data_22beafd6d2b156ea6642f79923d956ee
#
_entry.id   22beafd6d2b156ea6642f79923d956ee
#
_cell.length_a   1.000
_cell.length_b   1.000
_cell.length_c   1.000
_cell.angle_alpha   90.00
_cell.angle_beta   90.00
_cell.angle_gamma   90.00
#
_symmetry.space_group_name_H-M   'P 1'
#
loop_
_entity.id
_entity.type
_entity.pdbx_description
1 polymer ?
#
loop_
_entity_poly.entity_id
_entity_poly.type
_entity_poly.pdbx_seq_one_letter_code
_entity_poly.pdbx_strand_id
1 'polypeptide(L)'
;NWNESTKDENYINQILSSMNKELKESNEDIKKKIPQQKTLIDTLDFYKNNDKVSIFDIMMKVNGIQIPKIRISSWKAISNSKIELLEYNRISDWANIEEQKEIMLSKTQYLMNFLYPNIKDTSIEKKELIMLMMQDIIVSEKDLQEQIEGIIKD
;
A
#
# COMPACT_ATOMS: atom_id res chain seq x y z
N ASN A 1 -5.35 -12.17 -38.49
CA ASN A 1 -5.98 -13.48 -38.45
C ASN A 1 -7.11 -13.50 -37.41
N TRP A 2 -8.27 -14.02 -37.81
CA TRP A 2 -9.46 -14.07 -36.95
C TRP A 2 -9.22 -14.84 -35.64
N ASN A 3 -8.49 -15.95 -35.69
CA ASN A 3 -8.16 -16.80 -34.52
C ASN A 3 -7.24 -16.06 -33.53
N GLU A 4 -6.27 -15.30 -34.03
CA GLU A 4 -5.38 -14.48 -33.18
C GLU A 4 -6.15 -13.36 -32.51
N SER A 5 -7.01 -12.66 -33.25
CA SER A 5 -7.87 -11.59 -32.70
C SER A 5 -8.76 -12.13 -31.58
N THR A 6 -9.34 -13.31 -31.75
CA THR A 6 -10.18 -13.94 -30.73
C THR A 6 -9.37 -14.33 -29.48
N LYS A 7 -8.17 -14.87 -29.67
CA LYS A 7 -7.26 -15.21 -28.55
C LYS A 7 -6.83 -13.97 -27.78
N ASP A 8 -6.50 -12.89 -28.48
CA ASP A 8 -6.10 -11.62 -27.88
C ASP A 8 -7.26 -10.99 -27.10
N GLU A 9 -8.47 -11.04 -27.64
CA GLU A 9 -9.68 -10.58 -26.97
C GLU A 9 -9.93 -11.36 -25.67
N ASN A 10 -9.84 -12.68 -25.71
CA ASN A 10 -9.99 -13.54 -24.54
C ASN A 10 -8.92 -13.27 -23.49
N TYR A 11 -7.67 -13.11 -23.93
CA TYR A 11 -6.55 -12.77 -23.04
C TYR A 11 -6.78 -11.45 -22.34
N ILE A 12 -7.17 -10.40 -23.09
CA ILE A 12 -7.46 -9.07 -22.52
C ILE A 12 -8.59 -9.15 -21.51
N ASN A 13 -9.68 -9.85 -21.82
CA ASN A 13 -10.82 -9.97 -20.90
C ASN A 13 -10.42 -10.64 -19.59
N GLN A 14 -9.60 -11.70 -19.65
CA GLN A 14 -9.07 -12.36 -18.48
C GLN A 14 -8.17 -11.45 -17.65
N ILE A 15 -7.27 -10.73 -18.31
CA ILE A 15 -6.35 -9.79 -17.65
C ILE A 15 -7.13 -8.67 -16.97
N LEU A 16 -8.09 -8.05 -17.67
CA LEU A 16 -8.89 -6.96 -17.09
C LEU A 16 -9.69 -7.45 -15.88
N SER A 17 -10.25 -8.64 -15.95
CA SER A 17 -10.95 -9.26 -14.83
C SER A 17 -10.04 -9.48 -13.64
N SER A 18 -8.84 -10.03 -13.88
CA SER A 18 -7.83 -10.26 -12.84
C SER A 18 -7.33 -8.97 -12.23
N MET A 19 -7.06 -7.94 -13.06
CA MET A 19 -6.64 -6.63 -12.60
C MET A 19 -7.70 -6.00 -11.68
N ASN A 20 -8.97 -6.07 -12.08
CA ASN A 20 -10.08 -5.53 -11.30
C ASN A 20 -10.21 -6.25 -9.95
N LYS A 21 -10.08 -7.58 -9.95
CA LYS A 21 -10.10 -8.38 -8.72
C LYS A 21 -8.93 -8.01 -7.79
N GLU A 22 -7.72 -7.91 -8.34
CA GLU A 22 -6.53 -7.54 -7.58
C GLU A 22 -6.65 -6.15 -6.96
N LEU A 23 -7.23 -5.18 -7.68
CA LEU A 23 -7.49 -3.83 -7.14
C LEU A 23 -8.51 -3.86 -6.02
N LYS A 24 -9.57 -4.64 -6.15
CA LYS A 24 -10.58 -4.78 -5.09
C LYS A 24 -9.97 -5.39 -3.84
N GLU A 25 -9.17 -6.44 -3.98
CA GLU A 25 -8.46 -7.06 -2.86
C GLU A 25 -7.49 -6.08 -2.20
N SER A 26 -6.77 -5.30 -3.00
CA SER A 26 -5.85 -4.27 -2.51
C SER A 26 -6.58 -3.21 -1.71
N ASN A 27 -7.71 -2.73 -2.22
CA ASN A 27 -8.54 -1.73 -1.55
C ASN A 27 -9.09 -2.25 -0.21
N GLU A 28 -9.54 -3.49 -0.18
CA GLU A 28 -10.01 -4.14 1.05
C GLU A 28 -8.89 -4.25 2.08
N ASP A 29 -7.67 -4.58 1.64
CA ASP A 29 -6.54 -4.68 2.56
C ASP A 29 -6.13 -3.30 3.11
N ILE A 30 -6.18 -2.25 2.29
CA ILE A 30 -5.97 -0.87 2.76
C ILE A 30 -6.99 -0.53 3.85
N LYS A 31 -8.26 -0.79 3.60
CA LYS A 31 -9.35 -0.53 4.57
C LYS A 31 -9.13 -1.27 5.88
N LYS A 32 -8.58 -2.47 5.81
CA LYS A 32 -8.31 -3.30 7.00
C LYS A 32 -7.10 -2.77 7.78
N LYS A 33 -6.05 -2.32 7.11
CA LYS A 33 -4.79 -1.93 7.74
C LYS A 33 -4.82 -0.53 8.36
N ILE A 34 -5.53 0.41 7.76
CA ILE A 34 -5.57 1.81 8.25
C ILE A 34 -6.03 1.89 9.71
N PRO A 35 -7.09 1.21 10.16
CA PRO A 35 -7.47 1.24 11.58
C PRO A 35 -6.37 0.71 12.50
N GLN A 36 -5.65 -0.33 12.08
CA GLN A 36 -4.54 -0.90 12.86
C GLN A 36 -3.37 0.09 12.95
N GLN A 37 -3.09 0.80 11.87
CA GLN A 37 -2.06 1.85 11.84
C GLN A 37 -2.44 3.04 12.72
N LYS A 38 -3.71 3.42 12.73
CA LYS A 38 -4.21 4.47 13.63
C LYS A 38 -4.10 4.05 15.09
N THR A 39 -4.33 2.80 15.40
CA THR A 39 -4.13 2.26 16.76
C THR A 39 -2.67 2.38 17.18
N LEU A 40 -1.72 2.13 16.28
CA LEU A 40 -0.30 2.35 16.57
C LEU A 40 -0.03 3.81 16.91
N ILE A 41 -0.53 4.75 16.10
CA ILE A 41 -0.36 6.18 16.34
C ILE A 41 -0.95 6.58 17.69
N ASP A 42 -2.16 6.13 18.01
CA ASP A 42 -2.83 6.42 19.27
C ASP A 42 -2.05 5.86 20.46
N THR A 43 -1.48 4.66 20.33
CA THR A 43 -0.69 4.03 21.37
C THR A 43 0.63 4.77 21.60
N LEU A 44 1.30 5.17 20.52
CA LEU A 44 2.49 6.01 20.60
C LEU A 44 2.18 7.34 21.31
N ASP A 45 1.08 7.97 20.97
CA ASP A 45 0.65 9.23 21.58
C ASP A 45 0.36 9.05 23.07
N PHE A 46 -0.31 7.96 23.43
CA PHE A 46 -0.63 7.64 24.82
C PHE A 46 0.62 7.48 25.68
N TYR A 47 1.65 6.80 25.16
CA TYR A 47 2.88 6.51 25.91
C TYR A 47 4.05 7.46 25.62
N LYS A 48 3.84 8.51 24.84
CA LYS A 48 4.95 9.37 24.41
C LYS A 48 5.74 10.00 25.54
N ASN A 49 5.07 10.35 26.63
CA ASN A 49 5.69 10.99 27.81
C ASN A 49 6.18 9.98 28.85
N ASN A 50 5.98 8.69 28.65
CA ASN A 50 6.42 7.65 29.57
C ASN A 50 7.79 7.13 29.14
N ASP A 51 8.84 7.57 29.84
CA ASP A 51 10.24 7.22 29.54
C ASP A 51 10.63 5.79 29.93
N LYS A 52 9.70 5.04 30.53
CA LYS A 52 9.89 3.62 30.88
C LYS A 52 9.29 2.69 29.83
N VAL A 53 8.51 3.21 28.90
CA VAL A 53 7.90 2.46 27.83
C VAL A 53 8.67 2.71 26.54
N SER A 54 9.29 1.68 26.01
CA SER A 54 10.07 1.75 24.78
C SER A 54 9.17 1.63 23.55
N ILE A 55 9.73 1.99 22.42
CA ILE A 55 9.08 1.77 21.09
C ILE A 55 8.79 0.27 20.93
N PHE A 56 9.72 -0.61 21.35
CA PHE A 56 9.50 -2.06 21.33
C PHE A 56 8.24 -2.46 22.11
N ASP A 57 8.09 -1.93 23.33
CA ASP A 57 6.93 -2.23 24.18
C ASP A 57 5.63 -1.82 23.48
N ILE A 58 5.64 -0.67 22.82
CA ILE A 58 4.47 -0.18 22.06
C ILE A 58 4.18 -1.10 20.86
N MET A 59 5.22 -1.48 20.10
CA MET A 59 5.06 -2.41 18.96
C MET A 59 4.46 -3.73 19.39
N MET A 60 4.89 -4.26 20.54
CA MET A 60 4.33 -5.51 21.07
C MET A 60 2.84 -5.37 21.43
N LYS A 61 2.43 -4.21 21.92
CA LYS A 61 1.02 -3.96 22.27
C LYS A 61 0.09 -3.94 21.02
N VAL A 62 0.60 -3.52 19.87
CA VAL A 62 -0.20 -3.32 18.66
C VAL A 62 0.13 -4.33 17.55
N ASN A 63 0.91 -5.35 17.82
CA ASN A 63 1.36 -6.36 16.85
C ASN A 63 2.19 -5.77 15.71
N GLY A 64 3.04 -4.79 16.01
CA GLY A 64 3.97 -4.21 15.06
C GLY A 64 3.33 -3.28 14.05
N ILE A 65 4.05 -3.05 12.95
CA ILE A 65 3.61 -2.19 11.86
C ILE A 65 2.85 -3.02 10.83
N GLN A 66 1.61 -2.62 10.56
CA GLN A 66 0.73 -3.28 9.59
C GLN A 66 0.74 -2.52 8.28
N ILE A 67 1.11 -3.18 7.20
CA ILE A 67 1.19 -2.57 5.86
C ILE A 67 0.27 -3.35 4.90
N PRO A 68 -0.57 -2.66 4.13
CA PRO A 68 -1.45 -3.34 3.19
C PRO A 68 -0.68 -3.98 2.04
N LYS A 69 -1.19 -5.08 1.55
CA LYS A 69 -0.67 -5.75 0.39
C LYS A 69 -1.37 -5.20 -0.85
N ILE A 70 -0.59 -4.60 -1.74
CA ILE A 70 -1.09 -4.04 -2.99
C ILE A 70 -0.73 -4.99 -4.12
N ARG A 71 -1.76 -5.55 -4.78
CA ARG A 71 -1.61 -6.56 -5.81
C ARG A 71 -1.75 -5.95 -7.18
N ILE A 72 -0.70 -6.10 -8.00
CA ILE A 72 -0.65 -5.59 -9.38
C ILE A 72 0.00 -6.60 -10.33
N SER A 73 -0.06 -7.90 -9.99
CA SER A 73 0.63 -8.94 -10.78
C SER A 73 0.12 -9.03 -12.22
N SER A 74 -1.19 -8.90 -12.44
CA SER A 74 -1.77 -8.92 -13.78
C SER A 74 -1.29 -7.74 -14.63
N TRP A 75 -1.22 -6.55 -14.04
CA TRP A 75 -0.65 -5.37 -14.70
C TRP A 75 0.82 -5.62 -15.08
N LYS A 76 1.62 -6.11 -14.15
CA LYS A 76 3.04 -6.40 -14.43
C LYS A 76 3.20 -7.42 -15.55
N ALA A 77 2.36 -8.45 -15.57
CA ALA A 77 2.41 -9.47 -16.61
C ALA A 77 2.13 -8.87 -17.99
N ILE A 78 1.06 -8.08 -18.14
CA ILE A 78 0.70 -7.52 -19.45
C ILE A 78 1.64 -6.39 -19.87
N SER A 79 2.13 -5.58 -18.92
CA SER A 79 3.05 -4.48 -19.23
C SER A 79 4.39 -4.97 -19.75
N ASN A 80 4.80 -6.18 -19.37
CA ASN A 80 6.05 -6.78 -19.81
C ASN A 80 5.91 -7.67 -21.06
N SER A 81 4.71 -7.84 -21.59
CA SER A 81 4.47 -8.77 -22.71
C SER A 81 3.61 -8.18 -23.82
N LYS A 82 2.36 -7.82 -23.51
CA LYS A 82 1.35 -7.43 -24.51
C LYS A 82 0.67 -6.12 -24.17
N ILE A 83 1.45 -5.13 -23.73
CA ILE A 83 0.91 -3.82 -23.34
C ILE A 83 0.13 -3.13 -24.48
N GLU A 84 0.52 -3.40 -25.72
CA GLU A 84 -0.13 -2.83 -26.92
C GLU A 84 -1.60 -3.25 -27.06
N LEU A 85 -2.03 -4.29 -26.34
CA LEU A 85 -3.43 -4.74 -26.36
C LEU A 85 -4.33 -3.89 -25.46
N LEU A 86 -3.75 -3.05 -24.58
CA LEU A 86 -4.50 -2.19 -23.67
C LEU A 86 -4.70 -0.80 -24.25
N GLU A 87 -5.85 -0.20 -23.94
CA GLU A 87 -6.11 1.21 -24.23
C GLU A 87 -5.20 2.10 -23.38
N TYR A 88 -4.80 3.25 -23.96
CA TYR A 88 -3.88 4.19 -23.32
C TYR A 88 -4.35 4.62 -21.91
N ASN A 89 -5.65 4.90 -21.76
CA ASN A 89 -6.19 5.33 -20.47
C ASN A 89 -5.99 4.27 -19.38
N ARG A 90 -6.13 3.00 -19.73
CA ARG A 90 -5.91 1.91 -18.78
C ARG A 90 -4.43 1.77 -18.42
N ILE A 91 -3.54 1.93 -19.41
CA ILE A 91 -2.09 1.94 -19.19
C ILE A 91 -1.73 3.05 -18.21
N SER A 92 -2.25 4.26 -18.44
CA SER A 92 -1.99 5.42 -17.58
C SER A 92 -2.48 5.18 -16.15
N ASP A 93 -3.70 4.70 -16.00
CA ASP A 93 -4.29 4.42 -14.67
C ASP A 93 -3.47 3.39 -13.89
N TRP A 94 -3.11 2.29 -14.54
CA TRP A 94 -2.37 1.21 -13.89
C TRP A 94 -0.91 1.59 -13.61
N ALA A 95 -0.29 2.35 -14.51
CA ALA A 95 1.05 2.89 -14.27
C ALA A 95 1.05 3.82 -13.05
N ASN A 96 0.00 4.62 -12.87
CA ASN A 96 -0.15 5.49 -11.71
C ASN A 96 -0.34 4.67 -10.42
N ILE A 97 -1.10 3.58 -10.46
CA ILE A 97 -1.23 2.67 -9.30
C ILE A 97 0.11 2.07 -8.93
N GLU A 98 0.89 1.61 -9.90
CA GLU A 98 2.23 1.07 -9.66
C GLU A 98 3.15 2.11 -9.01
N GLU A 99 3.15 3.33 -9.53
CA GLU A 99 3.94 4.44 -8.99
C GLU A 99 3.55 4.73 -7.54
N GLN A 100 2.27 4.83 -7.24
CA GLN A 100 1.79 5.08 -5.89
C GLN A 100 2.12 3.93 -4.93
N LYS A 101 2.05 2.69 -5.41
CA LYS A 101 2.50 1.53 -4.63
C LYS A 101 3.98 1.66 -4.26
N GLU A 102 4.82 2.03 -5.21
CA GLU A 102 6.26 2.20 -4.99
C GLU A 102 6.56 3.33 -4.00
N ILE A 103 5.84 4.45 -4.09
CA ILE A 103 5.96 5.55 -3.14
C ILE A 103 5.62 5.07 -1.72
N MET A 104 4.51 4.36 -1.57
CA MET A 104 4.09 3.81 -0.28
C MET A 104 5.14 2.86 0.29
N LEU A 105 5.67 1.96 -0.54
CA LEU A 105 6.70 1.00 -0.12
C LEU A 105 8.01 1.70 0.27
N SER A 106 8.40 2.76 -0.44
CA SER A 106 9.58 3.55 -0.10
C SER A 106 9.43 4.22 1.26
N LYS A 107 8.27 4.79 1.55
CA LYS A 107 7.98 5.39 2.85
C LYS A 107 8.00 4.35 3.97
N THR A 108 7.46 3.17 3.70
CA THR A 108 7.48 2.04 4.63
C THR A 108 8.90 1.61 4.92
N GLN A 109 9.72 1.47 3.90
CA GLN A 109 11.13 1.09 4.07
C GLN A 109 11.88 2.14 4.89
N TYR A 110 11.63 3.41 4.65
CA TYR A 110 12.23 4.51 5.41
C TYR A 110 11.85 4.41 6.90
N LEU A 111 10.59 4.14 7.19
CA LEU A 111 10.11 3.93 8.55
C LEU A 111 10.80 2.73 9.21
N MET A 112 10.89 1.60 8.51
CA MET A 112 11.51 0.39 9.06
C MET A 112 13.01 0.59 9.30
N ASN A 113 13.70 1.32 8.44
CA ASN A 113 15.12 1.66 8.62
C ASN A 113 15.37 2.54 9.83
N PHE A 114 14.41 3.39 10.19
CA PHE A 114 14.46 4.19 11.42
C PHE A 114 14.09 3.35 12.63
N LEU A 115 13.04 2.54 12.52
CA LEU A 115 12.46 1.81 13.64
C LEU A 115 13.45 0.82 14.28
N TYR A 116 14.09 -0.04 13.49
CA TYR A 116 14.91 -1.12 14.04
C TYR A 116 16.08 -0.63 14.88
N PRO A 117 16.90 0.33 14.44
CA PRO A 117 17.98 0.84 15.29
C PRO A 117 17.51 1.57 16.54
N ASN A 118 16.28 2.08 16.54
CA ASN A 118 15.73 2.89 17.63
C ASN A 118 14.66 2.15 18.44
N ILE A 119 14.50 0.85 18.26
CA ILE A 119 13.36 0.12 18.80
C ILE A 119 13.34 0.08 20.36
N LYS A 120 14.51 0.17 20.99
CA LYS A 120 14.62 0.20 22.45
C LYS A 120 14.54 1.61 23.04
N ASP A 121 14.43 2.62 22.20
CA ASP A 121 14.37 4.01 22.65
C ASP A 121 13.05 4.31 23.33
N THR A 122 13.11 5.21 24.32
CA THR A 122 11.96 5.62 25.11
C THR A 122 11.63 7.11 24.98
N SER A 123 12.41 7.86 24.18
CA SER A 123 12.28 9.30 24.06
C SER A 123 11.00 9.73 23.35
N ILE A 124 10.49 10.89 23.76
CA ILE A 124 9.32 11.48 23.16
C ILE A 124 9.57 11.84 21.69
N GLU A 125 10.75 12.37 21.36
CA GLU A 125 11.10 12.79 20.00
C GLU A 125 11.01 11.64 19.02
N LYS A 126 11.52 10.48 19.37
CA LYS A 126 11.50 9.31 18.46
C LYS A 126 10.12 8.69 18.35
N LYS A 127 9.35 8.68 19.42
CA LYS A 127 7.95 8.24 19.37
C LYS A 127 7.13 9.14 18.46
N GLU A 128 7.28 10.46 18.60
CA GLU A 128 6.59 11.43 17.75
C GLU A 128 7.01 11.32 16.29
N LEU A 129 8.29 11.06 16.03
CA LEU A 129 8.78 10.90 14.66
C LEU A 129 8.15 9.66 13.98
N ILE A 130 8.01 8.56 14.71
CA ILE A 130 7.32 7.36 14.19
C ILE A 130 5.85 7.67 13.90
N MET A 131 5.19 8.43 14.77
CA MET A 131 3.82 8.89 14.54
C MET A 131 3.71 9.65 13.20
N LEU A 132 4.60 10.60 12.97
CA LEU A 132 4.63 11.39 11.73
C LEU A 132 4.87 10.50 10.50
N MET A 133 5.82 9.58 10.57
CA MET A 133 6.11 8.65 9.48
C MET A 133 4.91 7.77 9.17
N MET A 134 4.22 7.28 10.19
CA MET A 134 3.04 6.45 10.01
C MET A 134 1.87 7.25 9.42
N GLN A 135 1.67 8.48 9.86
CA GLN A 135 0.66 9.38 9.29
C GLN A 135 0.91 9.64 7.80
N ASP A 136 2.18 9.83 7.41
CA ASP A 136 2.56 10.02 6.02
C ASP A 136 2.26 8.78 5.16
N ILE A 137 2.50 7.59 5.70
CA ILE A 137 2.15 6.32 5.05
C ILE A 137 0.63 6.23 4.86
N ILE A 138 -0.15 6.56 5.88
CA ILE A 138 -1.63 6.54 5.79
C ILE A 138 -2.13 7.49 4.70
N VAL A 139 -1.55 8.68 4.58
CA VAL A 139 -1.89 9.63 3.50
C VAL A 139 -1.67 8.98 2.13
N SER A 140 -0.52 8.33 1.94
CA SER A 140 -0.21 7.62 0.69
C SER A 140 -1.20 6.47 0.42
N GLU A 141 -1.61 5.76 1.46
CA GLU A 141 -2.59 4.68 1.34
C GLU A 141 -3.97 5.20 0.94
N LYS A 142 -4.39 6.33 1.51
CA LYS A 142 -5.67 6.97 1.16
C LYS A 142 -5.66 7.49 -0.27
N ASP A 143 -4.54 8.06 -0.73
CA ASP A 143 -4.39 8.50 -2.12
C ASP A 143 -4.50 7.31 -3.07
N LEU A 144 -3.84 6.20 -2.74
CA LEU A 144 -3.91 4.97 -3.51
C LEU A 144 -5.34 4.41 -3.53
N GLN A 145 -6.03 4.44 -2.40
CA GLN A 145 -7.40 4.00 -2.27
C GLN A 145 -8.34 4.81 -3.18
N GLU A 146 -8.18 6.13 -3.23
CA GLU A 146 -8.95 7.00 -4.12
C GLU A 146 -8.71 6.65 -5.59
N GLN A 147 -7.47 6.42 -5.97
CA GLN A 147 -7.13 6.02 -7.34
C GLN A 147 -7.75 4.67 -7.70
N ILE A 148 -7.65 3.68 -6.81
CA ILE A 148 -8.24 2.36 -7.02
C ILE A 148 -9.76 2.49 -7.18
N GLU A 149 -10.42 3.22 -6.29
CA GLU A 149 -11.88 3.41 -6.31
C GLU A 149 -12.32 4.11 -7.60
N GLY A 150 -11.52 5.04 -8.11
CA GLY A 150 -11.78 5.69 -9.39
C GLY A 150 -11.74 4.71 -10.58
N ILE A 151 -10.88 3.70 -10.53
CA ILE A 151 -10.72 2.71 -11.59
C ILE A 151 -11.81 1.63 -11.51
N ILE A 152 -12.06 1.07 -10.33
CA ILE A 152 -13.00 -0.05 -10.18
C ILE A 152 -14.47 0.37 -10.19
N LYS A 153 -14.74 1.67 -10.16
CA LYS A 153 -16.10 2.22 -10.15
C LYS A 153 -16.82 2.04 -11.49
N ASP A 154 -16.04 1.86 -12.54
CA ASP A 154 -16.51 1.65 -13.90
C ASP A 154 -16.50 0.16 -14.24
#